data_3f82a7932646822c599725301bf866d3
#
_entry.id   3f82a7932646822c599725301bf866d3
#
_cell.length_a   1.000
_cell.length_b   1.000
_cell.length_c   1.000
_cell.angle_alpha   90.00
_cell.angle_beta   90.00
_cell.angle_gamma   90.00
#
_symmetry.space_group_name_H-M   'P 1'
#
loop_
_entity.id
_entity.type
_entity.pdbx_description
1 polymer ?
#
loop_
_entity_poly.entity_id
_entity_poly.type
_entity_poly.pdbx_seq_one_letter_code
_entity_poly.pdbx_strand_id
1 'polypeptide(L)'
;KNITLEKYIAEQWLPRKQYEVKVSTYTRYCGLTRRINAALGSEKLRDISVMDIYSFYDDLREAKSEQITFTPNETCRRLLKDGYTRPETVRLTGMGMGTVDSLRAGKDVSLVTAQRTSALLLLPIDMLFTENDFLLSDRTIMHYHRLLYSIFKDAAYDGVIRHNLMAKVRVPKLDLSEEARYLDLKDAETVLSTLNECGKYPYTELLTLILFTGMRRGEACGLEWEDINLEQGSITVRRSSYYLPGLGTYTDTPKTKLSKRIIAINDKVINILISVRRRQSELGIVSKRVFTYRNGKPLNPSSVTKYF
;
A
#
# COMPACT_ATOMS: atom_id res chain seq x y z
N LYS A 1 32.38 14.29 13.90
CA LYS A 1 32.98 13.61 12.72
C LYS A 1 32.61 14.36 11.45
N ASN A 2 33.54 14.39 10.50
CA ASN A 2 33.37 15.15 9.24
C ASN A 2 32.71 14.23 8.20
N ILE A 3 31.44 13.85 8.39
CA ILE A 3 30.71 12.91 7.54
C ILE A 3 29.51 13.63 6.90
N THR A 4 29.24 13.36 5.61
CA THR A 4 28.05 13.86 4.92
C THR A 4 26.80 13.10 5.35
N LEU A 5 25.62 13.70 5.14
CA LEU A 5 24.34 13.08 5.48
C LEU A 5 24.13 11.76 4.72
N GLU A 6 24.38 11.76 3.40
CA GLU A 6 24.26 10.57 2.56
C GLU A 6 25.16 9.42 3.05
N LYS A 7 26.43 9.73 3.34
CA LYS A 7 27.38 8.73 3.83
C LYS A 7 26.96 8.16 5.19
N TYR A 8 26.48 9.00 6.11
CA TYR A 8 25.96 8.54 7.40
C TYR A 8 24.73 7.64 7.22
N ILE A 9 23.79 8.05 6.35
CA ILE A 9 22.60 7.25 6.06
C ILE A 9 22.98 5.89 5.48
N ALA A 10 23.84 5.86 4.46
CA ALA A 10 24.19 4.64 3.73
C ALA A 10 25.06 3.67 4.54
N GLU A 11 26.06 4.18 5.26
CA GLU A 11 27.08 3.34 5.90
C GLU A 11 26.76 3.01 7.37
N GLN A 12 25.96 3.83 8.05
CA GLN A 12 25.71 3.67 9.49
C GLN A 12 24.24 3.51 9.84
N TRP A 13 23.37 4.38 9.33
CA TRP A 13 21.99 4.43 9.78
C TRP A 13 21.10 3.34 9.13
N LEU A 14 21.08 3.24 7.81
CA LEU A 14 20.26 2.22 7.11
C LEU A 14 20.67 0.77 7.45
N PRO A 15 21.97 0.40 7.49
CA PRO A 15 22.36 -0.97 7.87
C PRO A 15 21.87 -1.36 9.25
N ARG A 16 21.93 -0.45 10.23
CA ARG A 16 21.38 -0.68 11.57
C ARG A 16 19.86 -0.82 11.54
N LYS A 17 19.16 0.07 10.83
CA LYS A 17 17.69 0.05 10.73
C LYS A 17 17.14 -1.21 10.06
N GLN A 18 17.91 -1.87 9.21
CA GLN A 18 17.53 -3.14 8.60
C GLN A 18 17.19 -4.22 9.65
N TYR A 19 17.88 -4.21 10.79
CA TYR A 19 17.66 -5.17 11.87
C TYR A 19 16.69 -4.65 12.95
N GLU A 20 16.48 -3.35 13.04
CA GLU A 20 15.67 -2.74 14.10
C GLU A 20 14.18 -2.60 13.72
N VAL A 21 13.87 -2.50 12.43
CA VAL A 21 12.52 -2.22 11.97
C VAL A 21 11.98 -3.32 11.05
N LYS A 22 10.66 -3.37 10.91
CA LYS A 22 10.01 -4.29 9.97
C LYS A 22 10.42 -4.01 8.52
N VAL A 23 10.46 -5.07 7.70
CA VAL A 23 10.87 -5.00 6.28
C VAL A 23 10.11 -3.91 5.51
N SER A 24 8.80 -3.78 5.72
CA SER A 24 7.99 -2.71 5.09
C SER A 24 8.41 -1.29 5.49
N THR A 25 8.83 -1.11 6.75
CA THR A 25 9.33 0.17 7.25
C THR A 25 10.70 0.47 6.67
N TYR A 26 11.58 -0.53 6.63
CA TYR A 26 12.91 -0.41 6.03
C TYR A 26 12.83 -0.04 4.54
N THR A 27 12.01 -0.76 3.76
CA THR A 27 11.79 -0.45 2.34
C THR A 27 11.31 0.98 2.14
N ARG A 28 10.41 1.45 3.02
CA ARG A 28 9.94 2.84 2.99
C ARG A 28 11.06 3.83 3.31
N TYR A 29 11.91 3.55 4.29
CA TYR A 29 13.06 4.38 4.61
C TYR A 29 14.00 4.51 3.41
N CYS A 30 14.33 3.40 2.75
CA CYS A 30 15.13 3.42 1.52
C CYS A 30 14.50 4.26 0.40
N GLY A 31 13.16 4.26 0.29
CA GLY A 31 12.46 5.12 -0.68
C GLY A 31 12.58 6.61 -0.34
N LEU A 32 12.30 6.97 0.91
CA LEU A 32 12.32 8.37 1.35
C LEU A 32 13.73 8.96 1.37
N THR A 33 14.76 8.18 1.71
CA THR A 33 16.15 8.67 1.74
C THR A 33 16.67 9.11 0.39
N ARG A 34 16.11 8.64 -0.72
CA ARG A 34 16.54 9.09 -2.07
C ARG A 34 16.38 10.59 -2.26
N ARG A 35 15.22 11.16 -1.94
CA ARG A 35 14.99 12.61 -2.05
C ARG A 35 15.76 13.40 -1.00
N ILE A 36 15.89 12.86 0.22
CA ILE A 36 16.71 13.47 1.25
C ILE A 36 18.16 13.58 0.78
N ASN A 37 18.72 12.51 0.21
CA ASN A 37 20.08 12.50 -0.30
C ASN A 37 20.25 13.41 -1.51
N ALA A 38 19.27 13.50 -2.39
CA ALA A 38 19.32 14.42 -3.54
C ALA A 38 19.38 15.90 -3.12
N ALA A 39 18.68 16.26 -2.04
CA ALA A 39 18.61 17.64 -1.57
C ALA A 39 19.71 18.00 -0.56
N LEU A 40 20.00 17.12 0.40
CA LEU A 40 20.82 17.41 1.57
C LEU A 40 22.02 16.46 1.71
N GLY A 41 22.13 15.44 0.84
CA GLY A 41 23.08 14.34 1.02
C GLY A 41 24.54 14.74 0.98
N SER A 42 24.92 15.71 0.16
CA SER A 42 26.27 16.24 0.02
C SER A 42 26.74 17.05 1.23
N GLU A 43 25.78 17.60 2.00
CA GLU A 43 26.08 18.43 3.15
C GLU A 43 26.61 17.60 4.33
N LYS A 44 27.56 18.19 5.08
CA LYS A 44 28.02 17.58 6.32
C LYS A 44 26.92 17.68 7.38
N LEU A 45 26.63 16.57 8.05
CA LEU A 45 25.59 16.50 9.08
C LEU A 45 25.65 17.64 10.12
N ARG A 46 26.84 18.08 10.49
CA ARG A 46 27.04 19.16 11.49
C ARG A 46 26.74 20.55 10.94
N ASP A 47 26.82 20.72 9.60
CA ASP A 47 26.73 22.01 8.93
C ASP A 47 25.31 22.27 8.40
N ILE A 48 24.43 21.23 8.35
CA ILE A 48 23.01 21.37 8.01
C ILE A 48 22.33 22.25 9.04
N SER A 49 21.64 23.28 8.58
CA SER A 49 20.89 24.24 9.40
C SER A 49 19.38 23.97 9.40
N VAL A 50 18.66 24.64 10.30
CA VAL A 50 17.17 24.64 10.33
C VAL A 50 16.59 25.19 9.02
N MET A 51 17.29 26.17 8.41
CA MET A 51 16.84 26.78 7.16
C MET A 51 16.93 25.81 5.99
N ASP A 52 17.98 24.97 5.93
CA ASP A 52 18.11 23.95 4.89
C ASP A 52 16.98 22.93 4.96
N ILE A 53 16.53 22.58 6.18
CA ILE A 53 15.38 21.72 6.36
C ILE A 53 14.07 22.38 5.89
N TYR A 54 13.87 23.67 6.16
CA TYR A 54 12.72 24.40 5.67
C TYR A 54 12.74 24.55 4.16
N SER A 55 13.88 24.88 3.56
CA SER A 55 14.05 24.90 2.10
C SER A 55 13.68 23.54 1.49
N PHE A 56 14.16 22.44 2.08
CA PHE A 56 13.78 21.09 1.64
C PHE A 56 12.28 20.84 1.73
N TYR A 57 11.56 21.35 2.75
CA TYR A 57 10.10 21.23 2.82
C TYR A 57 9.38 22.06 1.76
N ASP A 58 9.90 23.22 1.42
CA ASP A 58 9.34 24.06 0.36
C ASP A 58 9.54 23.38 -0.99
N ASP A 59 10.72 22.82 -1.26
CA ASP A 59 10.98 21.99 -2.44
C ASP A 59 10.03 20.77 -2.50
N LEU A 60 9.74 20.13 -1.37
CA LEU A 60 8.79 19.01 -1.32
C LEU A 60 7.35 19.43 -1.62
N ARG A 61 6.92 20.65 -1.27
CA ARG A 61 5.58 21.17 -1.58
C ARG A 61 5.39 21.45 -3.06
N GLU A 62 6.47 21.87 -3.73
CA GLU A 62 6.49 22.11 -5.16
C GLU A 62 6.78 20.84 -5.97
N ALA A 63 7.31 19.81 -5.30
CA ALA A 63 7.69 18.57 -5.95
C ALA A 63 6.47 17.76 -6.36
N LYS A 64 6.46 17.33 -7.61
CA LYS A 64 5.50 16.38 -8.12
C LYS A 64 5.72 14.99 -7.50
N SER A 65 4.65 14.23 -7.34
CA SER A 65 4.74 12.82 -6.94
C SER A 65 5.64 12.06 -7.93
N GLU A 66 6.48 11.14 -7.45
CA GLU A 66 7.23 10.22 -8.34
C GLU A 66 6.29 9.29 -9.15
N GLN A 67 5.04 9.19 -8.75
CA GLN A 67 4.03 8.41 -9.45
C GLN A 67 3.17 9.34 -10.30
N ILE A 68 3.68 9.68 -11.48
CA ILE A 68 2.85 10.26 -12.54
C ILE A 68 1.88 9.16 -12.99
N THR A 69 0.58 9.46 -12.94
CA THR A 69 -0.46 8.56 -13.44
C THR A 69 -1.13 9.16 -14.67
N PHE A 70 -1.71 8.31 -15.46
CA PHE A 70 -2.33 8.66 -16.74
C PHE A 70 -3.77 8.16 -16.74
N THR A 71 -4.74 9.08 -16.83
CA THR A 71 -6.16 8.74 -16.96
C THR A 71 -6.50 8.57 -18.44
N PRO A 72 -6.98 7.38 -18.89
CA PRO A 72 -7.41 7.19 -20.27
C PRO A 72 -8.65 8.03 -20.54
N ASN A 73 -8.58 8.89 -21.55
CA ASN A 73 -9.70 9.70 -21.98
C ASN A 73 -10.76 8.86 -22.74
N GLU A 74 -11.85 9.49 -23.15
CA GLU A 74 -12.93 8.79 -23.83
C GLU A 74 -12.50 8.18 -25.18
N THR A 75 -11.64 8.86 -25.93
CA THR A 75 -11.07 8.37 -27.18
C THR A 75 -10.28 7.08 -26.97
N CYS A 76 -9.39 7.04 -25.98
CA CYS A 76 -8.65 5.84 -25.64
C CYS A 76 -9.57 4.67 -25.28
N ARG A 77 -10.56 4.93 -24.42
CA ARG A 77 -11.51 3.90 -23.97
C ARG A 77 -12.36 3.35 -25.12
N ARG A 78 -12.83 4.22 -26.00
CA ARG A 78 -13.61 3.84 -27.19
C ARG A 78 -12.78 3.00 -28.15
N LEU A 79 -11.60 3.46 -28.55
CA LEU A 79 -10.71 2.72 -29.46
C LEU A 79 -10.34 1.34 -28.92
N LEU A 80 -10.10 1.22 -27.60
CA LEU A 80 -9.83 -0.07 -26.97
C LEU A 80 -11.06 -0.99 -26.92
N LYS A 81 -12.28 -0.45 -26.82
CA LYS A 81 -13.50 -1.26 -26.78
C LYS A 81 -13.93 -1.71 -28.16
N ASP A 82 -13.84 -0.83 -29.14
CA ASP A 82 -14.34 -1.06 -30.50
C ASP A 82 -13.34 -1.82 -31.36
N GLY A 83 -12.02 -1.59 -31.16
CA GLY A 83 -10.96 -2.18 -31.98
C GLY A 83 -10.37 -3.50 -31.48
N TYR A 84 -10.52 -3.81 -30.19
CA TYR A 84 -9.86 -4.96 -29.59
C TYR A 84 -10.70 -5.63 -28.52
N THR A 85 -10.65 -6.97 -28.47
CA THR A 85 -11.18 -7.72 -27.33
C THR A 85 -10.21 -7.66 -26.12
N ARG A 86 -10.68 -7.98 -24.91
CA ARG A 86 -9.82 -8.02 -23.71
C ARG A 86 -8.62 -8.99 -23.88
N PRO A 87 -8.83 -10.25 -24.33
CA PRO A 87 -7.73 -11.19 -24.53
C PRO A 87 -6.73 -10.70 -25.59
N GLU A 88 -7.18 -10.10 -26.68
CA GLU A 88 -6.32 -9.53 -27.71
C GLU A 88 -5.46 -8.39 -27.17
N THR A 89 -6.06 -7.47 -26.40
CA THR A 89 -5.31 -6.39 -25.74
C THR A 89 -4.20 -6.96 -24.84
N VAL A 90 -4.52 -7.98 -24.05
CA VAL A 90 -3.54 -8.66 -23.19
C VAL A 90 -2.40 -9.27 -24.03
N ARG A 91 -2.75 -10.00 -25.09
CA ARG A 91 -1.76 -10.67 -25.96
C ARG A 91 -0.85 -9.67 -26.68
N LEU A 92 -1.40 -8.60 -27.23
CA LEU A 92 -0.64 -7.63 -28.03
C LEU A 92 0.21 -6.69 -27.17
N THR A 93 -0.23 -6.37 -25.97
CA THR A 93 0.47 -5.42 -25.10
C THR A 93 1.32 -6.08 -24.00
N GLY A 94 1.11 -7.36 -23.74
CA GLY A 94 1.72 -8.05 -22.59
C GLY A 94 1.26 -7.53 -21.23
N MET A 95 0.14 -6.80 -21.16
CA MET A 95 -0.44 -6.32 -19.91
C MET A 95 -1.30 -7.40 -19.24
N GLY A 96 -1.42 -7.34 -17.91
CA GLY A 96 -2.35 -8.20 -17.19
C GLY A 96 -3.83 -7.84 -17.47
N MET A 97 -4.73 -8.82 -17.39
CA MET A 97 -6.18 -8.62 -17.62
C MET A 97 -6.77 -7.48 -16.76
N GLY A 98 -6.39 -7.43 -15.47
CA GLY A 98 -6.85 -6.36 -14.57
C GLY A 98 -6.36 -4.96 -14.97
N THR A 99 -5.22 -4.83 -15.62
CA THR A 99 -4.72 -3.56 -16.18
C THR A 99 -5.56 -3.14 -17.38
N VAL A 100 -5.90 -4.09 -18.26
CA VAL A 100 -6.80 -3.85 -19.40
C VAL A 100 -8.20 -3.43 -18.93
N ASP A 101 -8.72 -4.08 -17.88
CA ASP A 101 -9.98 -3.70 -17.26
C ASP A 101 -9.95 -2.29 -16.65
N SER A 102 -8.84 -1.92 -16.02
CA SER A 102 -8.63 -0.56 -15.49
C SER A 102 -8.62 0.50 -16.59
N LEU A 103 -7.91 0.24 -17.70
CA LEU A 103 -7.89 1.10 -18.88
C LEU A 103 -9.31 1.34 -19.44
N ARG A 104 -10.07 0.25 -19.66
CA ARG A 104 -11.43 0.30 -20.20
C ARG A 104 -12.43 0.97 -19.26
N ALA A 105 -12.18 0.89 -17.96
CA ALA A 105 -12.98 1.55 -16.92
C ALA A 105 -12.60 3.03 -16.71
N GLY A 106 -11.56 3.54 -17.38
CA GLY A 106 -11.11 4.93 -17.20
C GLY A 106 -10.35 5.16 -15.89
N LYS A 107 -9.78 4.11 -15.28
CA LYS A 107 -8.97 4.23 -14.06
C LYS A 107 -7.54 4.64 -14.41
N ASP A 108 -6.91 5.35 -13.49
CA ASP A 108 -5.51 5.77 -13.62
C ASP A 108 -4.57 4.59 -13.81
N VAL A 109 -3.61 4.78 -14.70
CA VAL A 109 -2.60 3.77 -15.04
C VAL A 109 -1.18 4.36 -14.98
N SER A 110 -0.18 3.50 -14.94
CA SER A 110 1.23 3.92 -14.96
C SER A 110 1.67 4.39 -16.35
N LEU A 111 2.77 5.15 -16.42
CA LEU A 111 3.40 5.56 -17.68
C LEU A 111 3.68 4.36 -18.61
N VAL A 112 4.20 3.26 -18.08
CA VAL A 112 4.47 2.05 -18.87
C VAL A 112 3.19 1.49 -19.52
N THR A 113 2.08 1.53 -18.80
CA THR A 113 0.76 1.11 -19.32
C THR A 113 0.27 2.08 -20.40
N ALA A 114 0.42 3.38 -20.19
CA ALA A 114 0.07 4.40 -21.19
C ALA A 114 0.91 4.26 -22.47
N GLN A 115 2.22 4.06 -22.34
CA GLN A 115 3.13 3.80 -23.48
C GLN A 115 2.74 2.56 -24.29
N ARG A 116 2.44 1.44 -23.60
CA ARG A 116 2.00 0.21 -24.30
C ARG A 116 0.68 0.37 -25.00
N THR A 117 -0.25 1.13 -24.42
CA THR A 117 -1.55 1.44 -25.05
C THR A 117 -1.37 2.37 -26.24
N SER A 118 -0.53 3.39 -26.13
CA SER A 118 -0.15 4.31 -27.21
C SER A 118 0.46 3.55 -28.39
N ALA A 119 1.36 2.62 -28.13
CA ALA A 119 1.96 1.77 -29.15
C ALA A 119 0.94 0.85 -29.83
N LEU A 120 -0.01 0.28 -29.09
CA LEU A 120 -1.09 -0.55 -29.65
C LEU A 120 -2.03 0.26 -30.54
N LEU A 121 -2.42 1.46 -30.12
CA LEU A 121 -3.37 2.31 -30.85
C LEU A 121 -2.71 3.18 -31.91
N LEU A 122 -1.36 3.19 -31.99
CA LEU A 122 -0.55 4.01 -32.90
C LEU A 122 -0.87 5.50 -32.79
N LEU A 123 -1.18 5.96 -31.58
CA LEU A 123 -1.48 7.35 -31.27
C LEU A 123 -0.61 7.84 -30.09
N PRO A 124 -0.20 9.12 -30.08
CA PRO A 124 0.60 9.67 -29.00
C PRO A 124 -0.16 9.69 -27.64
N ILE A 125 0.60 9.65 -26.54
CA ILE A 125 0.03 9.51 -25.20
C ILE A 125 -0.89 10.68 -24.84
N ASP A 126 -0.54 11.90 -25.18
CA ASP A 126 -1.29 13.13 -24.94
C ASP A 126 -2.67 13.16 -25.64
N MET A 127 -2.81 12.44 -26.76
CA MET A 127 -4.11 12.26 -27.43
C MET A 127 -5.01 11.20 -26.75
N LEU A 128 -4.43 10.29 -25.98
CA LEU A 128 -5.12 9.14 -25.40
C LEU A 128 -5.33 9.27 -23.89
N PHE A 129 -4.50 10.06 -23.23
CA PHE A 129 -4.46 10.14 -21.78
C PHE A 129 -4.35 11.59 -21.30
N THR A 130 -4.93 11.83 -20.13
CA THR A 130 -4.63 13.02 -19.34
C THR A 130 -3.56 12.65 -18.32
N GLU A 131 -2.46 13.37 -18.30
CA GLU A 131 -1.41 13.21 -17.29
C GLU A 131 -1.89 13.81 -15.98
N ASN A 132 -1.79 13.02 -14.90
CA ASN A 132 -2.14 13.47 -13.56
C ASN A 132 -0.88 13.76 -12.77
N ASP A 133 -0.70 15.03 -12.53
CA ASP A 133 0.40 15.59 -11.74
C ASP A 133 -0.12 15.89 -10.34
N PHE A 134 0.31 15.13 -9.37
CA PHE A 134 -0.06 15.35 -7.98
C PHE A 134 1.14 15.91 -7.20
N LEU A 135 0.94 17.03 -6.55
CA LEU A 135 1.87 17.51 -5.53
C LEU A 135 1.92 16.52 -4.35
N LEU A 136 3.02 16.51 -3.64
CA LEU A 136 3.13 15.67 -2.45
C LEU A 136 2.16 16.16 -1.38
N SER A 137 1.39 15.24 -0.80
CA SER A 137 0.49 15.59 0.30
C SER A 137 1.28 15.98 1.55
N ASP A 138 0.72 16.86 2.38
CA ASP A 138 1.29 17.25 3.69
C ASP A 138 1.60 16.02 4.57
N ARG A 139 0.79 14.97 4.46
CA ARG A 139 1.04 13.68 5.14
C ARG A 139 2.33 13.04 4.65
N THR A 140 2.68 13.17 3.38
CA THR A 140 3.95 12.69 2.83
C THR A 140 5.11 13.53 3.34
N ILE A 141 4.98 14.85 3.38
CA ILE A 141 6.00 15.76 3.97
C ILE A 141 6.23 15.44 5.44
N MET A 142 5.16 15.15 6.20
CA MET A 142 5.27 14.68 7.59
C MET A 142 6.10 13.38 7.71
N HIS A 143 6.04 12.48 6.72
CA HIS A 143 6.88 11.29 6.75
C HIS A 143 8.36 11.60 6.56
N TYR A 144 8.72 12.58 5.72
CA TYR A 144 10.09 13.08 5.61
C TYR A 144 10.57 13.71 6.92
N HIS A 145 9.72 14.56 7.54
CA HIS A 145 10.02 15.15 8.84
C HIS A 145 10.34 14.08 9.90
N ARG A 146 9.49 13.07 10.04
CA ARG A 146 9.70 11.98 11.00
C ARG A 146 10.96 11.16 10.73
N LEU A 147 11.28 10.95 9.45
CA LEU A 147 12.48 10.23 9.06
C LEU A 147 13.75 11.04 9.38
N LEU A 148 13.78 12.32 8.99
CA LEU A 148 14.89 13.23 9.34
C LEU A 148 15.06 13.32 10.85
N TYR A 149 13.96 13.46 11.61
CA TYR A 149 14.03 13.47 13.08
C TYR A 149 14.71 12.21 13.62
N SER A 150 14.38 11.03 13.10
CA SER A 150 15.01 9.76 13.50
C SER A 150 16.49 9.72 13.14
N ILE A 151 16.86 10.16 11.92
CA ILE A 151 18.25 10.19 11.46
C ILE A 151 19.11 11.11 12.34
N PHE A 152 18.65 12.35 12.56
CA PHE A 152 19.39 13.32 13.38
C PHE A 152 19.41 12.94 14.88
N LYS A 153 18.35 12.32 15.40
CA LYS A 153 18.33 11.77 16.75
C LYS A 153 19.41 10.70 16.94
N ASP A 154 19.46 9.75 16.01
CA ASP A 154 20.43 8.65 16.08
C ASP A 154 21.86 9.20 15.86
N ALA A 155 22.08 10.16 14.95
CA ALA A 155 23.37 10.81 14.76
C ALA A 155 23.86 11.57 16.00
N ALA A 156 22.97 12.17 16.77
CA ALA A 156 23.28 12.79 18.05
C ALA A 156 23.63 11.74 19.10
N TYR A 157 22.89 10.63 19.17
CA TYR A 157 23.17 9.51 20.07
C TYR A 157 24.53 8.86 19.76
N ASP A 158 24.87 8.73 18.47
CA ASP A 158 26.16 8.17 18.00
C ASP A 158 27.35 9.16 18.20
N GLY A 159 27.10 10.36 18.72
CA GLY A 159 28.12 11.39 18.91
C GLY A 159 28.70 11.95 17.59
N VAL A 160 27.98 11.80 16.48
CA VAL A 160 28.35 12.38 15.17
C VAL A 160 28.08 13.87 15.16
N ILE A 161 26.98 14.28 15.75
CA ILE A 161 26.57 15.68 15.99
C ILE A 161 26.32 15.91 17.48
N ARG A 162 26.31 17.17 17.92
CA ARG A 162 26.15 17.51 19.33
C ARG A 162 24.72 17.35 19.85
N HIS A 163 23.73 17.67 19.02
CA HIS A 163 22.31 17.64 19.36
C HIS A 163 21.46 17.40 18.11
N ASN A 164 20.24 16.93 18.32
CA ASN A 164 19.29 16.72 17.25
C ASN A 164 18.76 18.06 16.73
N LEU A 165 19.19 18.47 15.52
CA LEU A 165 18.73 19.69 14.86
C LEU A 165 17.19 19.72 14.70
N MET A 166 16.60 18.58 14.41
CA MET A 166 15.17 18.48 14.14
C MET A 166 14.28 18.81 15.34
N ALA A 167 14.84 18.85 16.56
CA ALA A 167 14.12 19.32 17.75
C ALA A 167 13.75 20.82 17.68
N LYS A 168 14.46 21.61 16.85
CA LYS A 168 14.18 23.04 16.60
C LYS A 168 13.32 23.28 15.36
N VAL A 169 13.07 22.27 14.56
CA VAL A 169 12.27 22.35 13.34
C VAL A 169 10.78 22.15 13.68
N ARG A 170 9.95 23.11 13.30
CA ARG A 170 8.49 22.98 13.49
C ARG A 170 7.95 21.85 12.60
N VAL A 171 7.09 21.04 13.21
CA VAL A 171 6.38 19.97 12.50
C VAL A 171 5.50 20.57 11.41
N PRO A 172 5.54 20.07 10.16
CA PRO A 172 4.64 20.51 9.11
C PRO A 172 3.17 20.36 9.57
N LYS A 173 2.36 21.40 9.38
CA LYS A 173 0.93 21.32 9.69
C LYS A 173 0.28 20.34 8.73
N LEU A 174 -0.54 19.43 9.27
CA LEU A 174 -1.42 18.60 8.46
C LEU A 174 -2.77 19.33 8.36
N ASP A 175 -3.27 19.47 7.16
CA ASP A 175 -4.67 19.78 6.98
C ASP A 175 -5.48 18.50 7.32
N LEU A 176 -6.06 18.51 8.52
CA LEU A 176 -6.89 17.42 9.04
C LEU A 176 -8.37 17.64 8.73
N SER A 177 -8.69 18.48 7.73
CA SER A 177 -10.06 18.86 7.39
C SER A 177 -10.93 17.68 6.90
N GLU A 178 -10.32 16.57 6.47
CA GLU A 178 -11.08 15.34 6.18
C GLU A 178 -11.33 14.54 7.45
N GLU A 179 -12.56 14.63 7.99
CA GLU A 179 -13.04 13.69 8.99
C GLU A 179 -12.98 12.26 8.46
N ALA A 180 -12.57 11.34 9.33
CA ALA A 180 -12.53 9.91 8.97
C ALA A 180 -13.97 9.46 8.62
N ARG A 181 -14.22 9.13 7.37
CA ARG A 181 -15.49 8.55 6.94
C ARG A 181 -15.60 7.12 7.48
N TYR A 182 -16.71 6.85 8.13
CA TYR A 182 -17.09 5.51 8.57
C TYR A 182 -18.40 5.10 7.89
N LEU A 183 -18.57 3.81 7.69
CA LEU A 183 -19.82 3.26 7.17
C LEU A 183 -20.86 3.30 8.28
N ASP A 184 -21.99 3.92 8.02
CA ASP A 184 -23.16 3.78 8.88
C ASP A 184 -23.85 2.42 8.63
N LEU A 185 -24.94 2.15 9.35
CA LEU A 185 -25.66 0.88 9.20
C LEU A 185 -26.21 0.69 7.79
N LYS A 186 -26.77 1.74 7.19
CA LYS A 186 -27.33 1.70 5.83
C LYS A 186 -26.25 1.49 4.78
N ASP A 187 -25.10 2.14 4.94
CA ASP A 187 -23.95 1.95 4.07
C ASP A 187 -23.45 0.50 4.16
N ALA A 188 -23.37 -0.05 5.38
CA ALA A 188 -22.95 -1.43 5.60
C ALA A 188 -23.91 -2.45 4.95
N GLU A 189 -25.22 -2.23 5.06
CA GLU A 189 -26.24 -3.04 4.38
C GLU A 189 -26.11 -2.96 2.85
N THR A 190 -25.85 -1.77 2.31
CA THR A 190 -25.65 -1.56 0.87
C THR A 190 -24.39 -2.29 0.38
N VAL A 191 -23.30 -2.23 1.13
CA VAL A 191 -22.07 -2.98 0.81
C VAL A 191 -22.35 -4.49 0.83
N LEU A 192 -23.06 -5.00 1.83
CA LEU A 192 -23.38 -6.43 1.93
C LEU A 192 -24.25 -6.90 0.78
N SER A 193 -25.30 -6.17 0.39
CA SER A 193 -26.15 -6.53 -0.75
C SER A 193 -25.36 -6.55 -2.06
N THR A 194 -24.55 -5.52 -2.30
CA THR A 194 -23.67 -5.45 -3.49
C THR A 194 -22.67 -6.61 -3.53
N LEU A 195 -22.07 -6.98 -2.41
CA LEU A 195 -21.16 -8.13 -2.32
C LEU A 195 -21.88 -9.45 -2.61
N ASN A 196 -23.14 -9.61 -2.18
CA ASN A 196 -23.93 -10.80 -2.45
C ASN A 196 -24.35 -10.91 -3.92
N GLU A 197 -24.66 -9.80 -4.58
CA GLU A 197 -25.12 -9.76 -5.97
C GLU A 197 -23.98 -9.89 -6.99
N CYS A 198 -22.91 -9.15 -6.78
CA CYS A 198 -21.82 -8.99 -7.76
C CYS A 198 -20.48 -9.52 -7.28
N GLY A 199 -20.42 -10.04 -6.04
CA GLY A 199 -19.19 -10.42 -5.40
C GLY A 199 -18.50 -11.63 -6.03
N LYS A 200 -17.19 -11.69 -5.89
CA LYS A 200 -16.33 -12.76 -6.42
C LYS A 200 -15.51 -13.40 -5.31
N TYR A 201 -15.51 -14.72 -5.29
CA TYR A 201 -14.64 -15.49 -4.41
C TYR A 201 -13.15 -15.14 -4.66
N PRO A 202 -12.34 -14.96 -3.63
CA PRO A 202 -12.64 -15.01 -2.19
C PRO A 202 -12.92 -13.63 -1.57
N TYR A 203 -13.11 -12.59 -2.37
CA TYR A 203 -13.23 -11.21 -1.89
C TYR A 203 -14.52 -10.95 -1.15
N THR A 204 -15.64 -11.53 -1.60
CA THR A 204 -16.94 -11.39 -0.96
C THR A 204 -16.87 -11.87 0.49
N GLU A 205 -16.39 -13.08 0.69
CA GLU A 205 -16.31 -13.71 2.00
C GLU A 205 -15.35 -12.99 2.91
N LEU A 206 -14.19 -12.55 2.36
CA LEU A 206 -13.19 -11.81 3.11
C LEU A 206 -13.68 -10.43 3.52
N LEU A 207 -14.33 -9.68 2.63
CA LEU A 207 -14.84 -8.34 2.94
C LEU A 207 -16.01 -8.42 3.93
N THR A 208 -16.89 -9.42 3.79
CA THR A 208 -17.96 -9.66 4.76
C THR A 208 -17.39 -10.01 6.14
N LEU A 209 -16.37 -10.86 6.22
CA LEU A 209 -15.68 -11.14 7.48
C LEU A 209 -15.08 -9.86 8.09
N ILE A 210 -14.42 -9.02 7.29
CA ILE A 210 -13.85 -7.74 7.78
C ILE A 210 -14.95 -6.83 8.35
N LEU A 211 -16.08 -6.72 7.67
CA LEU A 211 -17.20 -5.88 8.08
C LEU A 211 -17.78 -6.31 9.45
N PHE A 212 -17.93 -7.63 9.67
CA PHE A 212 -18.47 -8.13 10.94
C PHE A 212 -17.47 -8.19 12.09
N THR A 213 -16.17 -8.28 11.80
CA THR A 213 -15.14 -8.50 12.83
C THR A 213 -14.28 -7.27 13.13
N GLY A 214 -14.32 -6.25 12.28
CA GLY A 214 -13.41 -5.11 12.38
C GLY A 214 -11.93 -5.48 12.23
N MET A 215 -11.60 -6.64 11.65
CA MET A 215 -10.23 -7.03 11.39
C MET A 215 -9.57 -6.09 10.37
N ARG A 216 -8.29 -5.78 10.59
CA ARG A 216 -7.54 -5.07 9.58
C ARG A 216 -7.38 -5.95 8.34
N ARG A 217 -7.37 -5.34 7.14
CA ARG A 217 -7.19 -6.05 5.86
C ARG A 217 -6.05 -7.08 5.90
N GLY A 218 -4.88 -6.68 6.40
CA GLY A 218 -3.71 -7.56 6.50
C GLY A 218 -3.92 -8.73 7.47
N GLU A 219 -4.65 -8.53 8.57
CA GLU A 219 -5.00 -9.57 9.54
C GLU A 219 -5.93 -10.60 8.91
N ALA A 220 -6.98 -10.15 8.20
CA ALA A 220 -7.90 -11.03 7.51
C ALA A 220 -7.21 -11.83 6.38
N CYS A 221 -6.36 -11.20 5.56
CA CYS A 221 -5.55 -11.91 4.56
C CYS A 221 -4.52 -12.88 5.20
N GLY A 222 -4.11 -12.61 6.44
CA GLY A 222 -3.16 -13.42 7.19
C GLY A 222 -3.80 -14.55 8.00
N LEU A 223 -5.13 -14.64 8.04
CA LEU A 223 -5.86 -15.61 8.86
C LEU A 223 -5.60 -17.04 8.41
N GLU A 224 -5.35 -17.94 9.37
CA GLU A 224 -5.16 -19.37 9.15
C GLU A 224 -6.26 -20.18 9.86
N TRP A 225 -6.51 -21.38 9.38
CA TRP A 225 -7.56 -22.24 9.96
C TRP A 225 -7.31 -22.59 11.43
N GLU A 226 -6.05 -22.66 11.87
CA GLU A 226 -5.66 -22.87 13.27
C GLU A 226 -6.01 -21.70 14.21
N ASP A 227 -6.31 -20.52 13.64
CA ASP A 227 -6.68 -19.33 14.40
C ASP A 227 -8.18 -19.29 14.72
N ILE A 228 -8.96 -20.23 14.17
CA ILE A 228 -10.43 -20.24 14.24
C ILE A 228 -10.89 -21.38 15.13
N ASN A 229 -11.70 -21.06 16.12
CA ASN A 229 -12.45 -22.02 16.89
C ASN A 229 -13.94 -21.85 16.56
N LEU A 230 -14.47 -22.75 15.71
CA LEU A 230 -15.86 -22.70 15.28
C LEU A 230 -16.83 -23.10 16.39
N GLU A 231 -16.42 -24.00 17.31
CA GLU A 231 -17.23 -24.45 18.44
C GLU A 231 -17.46 -23.33 19.47
N GLN A 232 -16.39 -22.59 19.76
CA GLN A 232 -16.45 -21.45 20.69
C GLN A 232 -16.84 -20.13 19.99
N GLY A 233 -17.04 -20.13 18.67
CA GLY A 233 -17.36 -18.93 17.91
C GLY A 233 -16.29 -17.83 18.07
N SER A 234 -15.01 -18.16 17.86
CA SER A 234 -13.93 -17.19 18.07
C SER A 234 -12.81 -17.24 17.03
N ILE A 235 -12.19 -16.09 16.78
CA ILE A 235 -11.01 -15.93 15.94
C ILE A 235 -9.90 -15.30 16.77
N THR A 236 -8.70 -15.89 16.76
CA THR A 236 -7.49 -15.33 17.38
C THR A 236 -6.64 -14.61 16.35
N VAL A 237 -6.46 -13.30 16.48
CA VAL A 237 -5.60 -12.52 15.57
C VAL A 237 -4.14 -12.68 16.01
N ARG A 238 -3.34 -13.44 15.23
CA ARG A 238 -1.93 -13.75 15.56
C ARG A 238 -0.95 -13.15 14.58
N ARG A 239 -1.35 -12.84 13.34
CA ARG A 239 -0.48 -12.42 12.25
C ARG A 239 -1.13 -11.42 11.31
N SER A 240 -0.33 -10.79 10.47
CA SER A 240 -0.79 -9.90 9.42
C SER A 240 -0.04 -10.17 8.13
N SER A 241 -0.73 -10.21 7.01
CA SER A 241 -0.17 -10.42 5.68
C SER A 241 0.15 -9.08 5.02
N TYR A 242 1.28 -9.01 4.33
CA TYR A 242 1.79 -7.84 3.63
C TYR A 242 2.22 -8.23 2.23
N TYR A 243 2.31 -7.24 1.35
CA TYR A 243 2.86 -7.41 0.02
C TYR A 243 3.98 -6.38 -0.20
N LEU A 244 5.12 -6.85 -0.69
CA LEU A 244 6.20 -6.00 -1.18
C LEU A 244 6.59 -6.40 -2.60
N PRO A 245 6.78 -5.43 -3.51
CA PRO A 245 7.33 -5.70 -4.83
C PRO A 245 8.68 -6.44 -4.72
N GLY A 246 8.87 -7.48 -5.54
CA GLY A 246 10.07 -8.33 -5.51
C GLY A 246 10.07 -9.44 -4.44
N LEU A 247 9.43 -9.23 -3.28
CA LEU A 247 9.30 -10.25 -2.23
C LEU A 247 7.96 -11.01 -2.31
N GLY A 248 6.91 -10.37 -2.87
CA GLY A 248 5.58 -10.94 -2.93
C GLY A 248 4.79 -10.79 -1.63
N THR A 249 3.85 -11.73 -1.39
CA THR A 249 3.04 -11.76 -0.16
C THR A 249 3.80 -12.49 0.94
N TYR A 250 4.01 -11.83 2.06
CA TYR A 250 4.65 -12.39 3.25
C TYR A 250 3.83 -12.10 4.51
N THR A 251 4.15 -12.80 5.58
CA THR A 251 3.45 -12.69 6.87
C THR A 251 4.42 -12.25 7.95
N ASP A 252 3.92 -11.39 8.80
CA ASP A 252 4.66 -10.91 9.97
C ASP A 252 3.75 -10.85 11.20
N THR A 253 4.36 -10.79 12.38
CA THR A 253 3.63 -10.59 13.63
C THR A 253 2.90 -9.24 13.62
N PRO A 254 1.79 -9.08 14.36
CA PRO A 254 1.14 -7.79 14.51
C PRO A 254 2.09 -6.72 15.04
N LYS A 255 1.81 -5.45 14.71
CA LYS A 255 2.68 -4.30 15.05
C LYS A 255 2.92 -4.11 16.56
N THR A 256 1.98 -4.52 17.38
CA THR A 256 2.03 -4.34 18.84
C THR A 256 1.51 -5.59 19.55
N LYS A 257 1.94 -5.81 20.80
CA LYS A 257 1.41 -6.90 21.66
C LYS A 257 -0.12 -6.80 21.84
N LEU A 258 -0.67 -5.59 21.89
CA LEU A 258 -2.11 -5.32 21.97
C LEU A 258 -2.89 -5.70 20.70
N SER A 259 -2.21 -5.93 19.58
CA SER A 259 -2.86 -6.38 18.35
C SER A 259 -3.18 -7.88 18.37
N LYS A 260 -2.60 -8.65 19.30
CA LYS A 260 -3.02 -10.03 19.58
C LYS A 260 -4.32 -9.95 20.38
N ARG A 261 -5.42 -10.35 19.78
CA ARG A 261 -6.75 -10.32 20.40
C ARG A 261 -7.58 -11.49 19.93
N ILE A 262 -8.56 -11.84 20.74
CA ILE A 262 -9.62 -12.79 20.38
C ILE A 262 -10.86 -11.98 20.00
N ILE A 263 -11.50 -12.35 18.92
CA ILE A 263 -12.73 -11.73 18.40
C ILE A 263 -13.82 -12.81 18.48
N ALA A 264 -14.89 -12.52 19.20
CA ALA A 264 -16.10 -13.35 19.14
C ALA A 264 -16.79 -13.16 17.79
N ILE A 265 -17.24 -14.24 17.19
CA ILE A 265 -17.91 -14.25 15.88
C ILE A 265 -19.31 -14.81 16.00
N ASN A 266 -20.21 -14.24 15.22
CA ASN A 266 -21.60 -14.67 15.16
C ASN A 266 -21.81 -15.76 14.09
N ASP A 267 -23.01 -16.33 14.06
CA ASP A 267 -23.38 -17.41 13.13
C ASP A 267 -23.20 -17.02 11.65
N LYS A 268 -23.40 -15.75 11.29
CA LYS A 268 -23.13 -15.28 9.90
C LYS A 268 -21.67 -15.49 9.52
N VAL A 269 -20.75 -15.12 10.38
CA VAL A 269 -19.30 -15.27 10.16
C VAL A 269 -18.92 -16.76 10.17
N ILE A 270 -19.48 -17.56 11.06
CA ILE A 270 -19.28 -19.02 11.12
C ILE A 270 -19.71 -19.64 9.78
N ASN A 271 -20.90 -19.32 9.29
CA ASN A 271 -21.41 -19.82 8.00
C ASN A 271 -20.53 -19.43 6.81
N ILE A 272 -19.98 -18.19 6.80
CA ILE A 272 -19.03 -17.75 5.79
C ILE A 272 -17.75 -18.61 5.84
N LEU A 273 -17.20 -18.84 7.01
CA LEU A 273 -15.99 -19.65 7.17
C LEU A 273 -16.21 -21.11 6.73
N ILE A 274 -17.35 -21.68 7.06
CA ILE A 274 -17.74 -23.02 6.59
C ILE A 274 -17.85 -23.04 5.06
N SER A 275 -18.47 -22.01 4.45
CA SER A 275 -18.61 -21.92 3.00
C SER A 275 -17.24 -21.79 2.30
N VAL A 276 -16.32 -21.01 2.87
CA VAL A 276 -14.94 -20.88 2.39
C VAL A 276 -14.22 -22.23 2.45
N ARG A 277 -14.34 -22.95 3.56
CA ARG A 277 -13.70 -24.28 3.73
C ARG A 277 -14.23 -25.29 2.72
N ARG A 278 -15.56 -25.32 2.52
CA ARG A 278 -16.20 -26.16 1.49
C ARG A 278 -15.69 -25.79 0.10
N ARG A 279 -15.62 -24.49 -0.21
CA ARG A 279 -15.14 -24.01 -1.52
C ARG A 279 -13.67 -24.36 -1.78
N GLN A 280 -12.82 -24.28 -0.78
CA GLN A 280 -11.44 -24.74 -0.89
C GLN A 280 -11.36 -26.24 -1.18
N SER A 281 -12.19 -27.07 -0.50
CA SER A 281 -12.26 -28.51 -0.76
C SER A 281 -12.73 -28.81 -2.19
N GLU A 282 -13.79 -28.15 -2.67
CA GLU A 282 -14.29 -28.30 -4.05
C GLU A 282 -13.24 -27.94 -5.11
N LEU A 283 -12.38 -26.97 -4.81
CA LEU A 283 -11.30 -26.53 -5.69
C LEU A 283 -10.01 -27.33 -5.51
N GLY A 284 -9.97 -28.32 -4.63
CA GLY A 284 -8.77 -29.11 -4.31
C GLY A 284 -7.64 -28.27 -3.66
N ILE A 285 -8.00 -27.17 -3.00
CA ILE A 285 -7.02 -26.28 -2.37
C ILE A 285 -6.61 -26.83 -1.00
N VAL A 286 -5.34 -27.19 -0.85
CA VAL A 286 -4.72 -27.55 0.43
C VAL A 286 -3.91 -26.35 0.91
N SER A 287 -4.43 -25.60 1.87
CA SER A 287 -3.79 -24.39 2.40
C SER A 287 -4.07 -24.20 3.89
N LYS A 288 -3.08 -23.72 4.62
CA LYS A 288 -3.30 -23.24 6.00
C LYS A 288 -4.13 -21.96 6.04
N ARG A 289 -4.08 -21.15 4.96
CA ARG A 289 -4.78 -19.86 4.83
C ARG A 289 -6.26 -20.05 4.62
N VAL A 290 -7.05 -19.25 5.29
CA VAL A 290 -8.50 -19.18 5.09
C VAL A 290 -8.81 -18.56 3.73
N PHE A 291 -8.15 -17.46 3.38
CA PHE A 291 -8.39 -16.78 2.11
C PHE A 291 -7.22 -16.94 1.16
N THR A 292 -7.48 -17.56 0.02
CA THR A 292 -6.50 -17.83 -1.04
C THR A 292 -7.09 -17.48 -2.40
N TYR A 293 -6.24 -17.28 -3.38
CA TYR A 293 -6.67 -17.35 -4.77
C TYR A 293 -7.12 -18.78 -5.12
N ARG A 294 -7.81 -18.95 -6.25
CA ARG A 294 -8.26 -20.27 -6.73
C ARG A 294 -7.15 -21.29 -6.95
N ASN A 295 -5.91 -20.83 -7.11
CA ASN A 295 -4.71 -21.67 -7.23
C ASN A 295 -4.03 -21.96 -5.88
N GLY A 296 -4.67 -21.68 -4.77
CA GLY A 296 -4.16 -21.92 -3.42
C GLY A 296 -3.11 -20.92 -2.92
N LYS A 297 -2.66 -19.98 -3.74
CA LYS A 297 -1.68 -18.95 -3.31
C LYS A 297 -2.32 -17.96 -2.33
N PRO A 298 -1.54 -17.46 -1.34
CA PRO A 298 -2.01 -16.44 -0.41
C PRO A 298 -2.51 -15.19 -1.14
N LEU A 299 -3.61 -14.60 -0.67
CA LEU A 299 -4.12 -13.34 -1.19
C LEU A 299 -3.13 -12.20 -0.98
N ASN A 300 -2.92 -11.42 -2.04
CA ASN A 300 -2.23 -10.14 -1.92
C ASN A 300 -3.17 -9.11 -1.27
N PRO A 301 -2.84 -8.56 -0.08
CA PRO A 301 -3.69 -7.58 0.58
C PRO A 301 -4.01 -6.35 -0.28
N SER A 302 -3.11 -5.95 -1.18
CA SER A 302 -3.35 -4.82 -2.09
C SER A 302 -4.44 -5.12 -3.13
N SER A 303 -4.63 -6.40 -3.51
CA SER A 303 -5.70 -6.78 -4.44
C SER A 303 -7.09 -6.63 -3.81
N VAL A 304 -7.19 -6.77 -2.49
CA VAL A 304 -8.46 -6.58 -1.75
C VAL A 304 -8.92 -5.13 -1.84
N THR A 305 -8.00 -4.16 -1.63
CA THR A 305 -8.32 -2.72 -1.77
C THR A 305 -8.70 -2.33 -3.20
N LYS A 306 -8.06 -2.96 -4.20
CA LYS A 306 -8.38 -2.70 -5.61
C LYS A 306 -9.73 -3.29 -6.03
N TYR A 307 -10.16 -4.33 -5.34
CA TYR A 307 -11.44 -4.98 -5.59
C TYR A 307 -12.59 -4.19 -4.95
N PHE A 308 -12.41 -3.70 -3.73
CA PHE A 308 -13.34 -2.83 -3.01
C PHE A 308 -13.44 -1.44 -3.64
#